data_d9237b9b11c08ca48c7d91d812dfab01
#
_entry.id   d9237b9b11c08ca48c7d91d812dfab01
#
_cell.length_a   1.000
_cell.length_b   1.000
_cell.length_c   1.000
_cell.angle_alpha   90.00
_cell.angle_beta   90.00
_cell.angle_gamma   90.00
#
_symmetry.space_group_name_H-M   'P 1'
#
loop_
_entity.id
_entity.type
_entity.pdbx_description
1 polymer ?
#
loop_
_entity_poly.entity_id
_entity_poly.type
_entity_poly.pdbx_seq_one_letter_code
_entity_poly.pdbx_strand_id
1 'polypeptide(L)'
;MAFKVLCVDHVGVAVKDLALIKQHMKDILGLDPSLPDETVEDQHVTTSFFKPSPQTEACELEFLGSTTPDGPIARFIEKSNGGKNGFQHVALRVDDIEACLADLQAKEVPLIDKKWRVGAGGCHIAFLHPKATGLLLELTERPGGPSFNK
;
A
#
# COMPACT_ATOMS: atom_id res chain seq x y z
N MET A 1 16.32 -10.80 14.87
CA MET A 1 16.16 -9.89 13.74
C MET A 1 16.23 -8.44 14.22
N ALA A 2 16.84 -7.55 13.42
CA ALA A 2 17.00 -6.13 13.76
C ALA A 2 15.73 -5.29 13.54
N PHE A 3 14.62 -5.88 13.13
CA PHE A 3 13.34 -5.23 12.92
C PHE A 3 12.18 -6.13 13.35
N LYS A 4 11.00 -5.53 13.48
CA LYS A 4 9.76 -6.28 13.80
C LYS A 4 8.67 -5.92 12.80
N VAL A 5 7.90 -6.91 12.40
CA VAL A 5 6.60 -6.70 11.75
C VAL A 5 5.59 -6.45 12.85
N LEU A 6 4.91 -5.30 12.79
CA LEU A 6 4.01 -4.85 13.84
C LEU A 6 2.56 -5.30 13.61
N CYS A 7 2.08 -5.16 12.37
CA CYS A 7 0.70 -5.51 12.00
C CYS A 7 0.53 -5.50 10.48
N VAL A 8 -0.62 -5.96 10.01
CA VAL A 8 -1.09 -5.64 8.66
C VAL A 8 -1.55 -4.18 8.67
N ASP A 9 -0.84 -3.33 7.95
CA ASP A 9 -1.12 -1.90 7.90
C ASP A 9 -2.39 -1.61 7.09
N HIS A 10 -2.43 -2.13 5.88
CA HIS A 10 -3.58 -1.98 4.99
C HIS A 10 -3.61 -3.05 3.90
N VAL A 11 -4.77 -3.15 3.26
CA VAL A 11 -4.97 -3.94 2.05
C VAL A 11 -5.25 -2.97 0.90
N GLY A 12 -4.48 -3.06 -0.16
CA GLY A 12 -4.63 -2.22 -1.35
C GLY A 12 -5.56 -2.87 -2.37
N VAL A 13 -6.58 -2.15 -2.78
CA VAL A 13 -7.59 -2.59 -3.75
C VAL A 13 -7.56 -1.67 -4.96
N ALA A 14 -7.22 -2.22 -6.12
CA ALA A 14 -7.23 -1.50 -7.39
C ALA A 14 -8.66 -1.35 -7.88
N VAL A 15 -9.07 -0.12 -8.23
CA VAL A 15 -10.42 0.18 -8.69
C VAL A 15 -10.39 1.02 -9.96
N LYS A 16 -11.35 0.79 -10.85
CA LYS A 16 -11.50 1.54 -12.10
C LYS A 16 -12.02 2.95 -11.86
N ASP A 17 -12.93 3.09 -10.91
CA ASP A 17 -13.61 4.34 -10.59
C ASP A 17 -13.61 4.56 -9.08
N LEU A 18 -12.69 5.40 -8.63
CA LEU A 18 -12.52 5.68 -7.20
C LEU A 18 -13.75 6.38 -6.60
N ALA A 19 -14.38 7.30 -7.34
CA ALA A 19 -15.57 7.99 -6.86
C ALA A 19 -16.74 7.02 -6.66
N LEU A 20 -16.91 6.09 -7.58
CA LEU A 20 -17.97 5.09 -7.50
C LEU A 20 -17.80 4.14 -6.32
N ILE A 21 -16.57 3.63 -6.07
CA ILE A 21 -16.33 2.76 -4.91
C ILE A 21 -16.55 3.49 -3.59
N LYS A 22 -16.17 4.76 -3.50
CA LYS A 22 -16.43 5.58 -2.31
C LYS A 22 -17.93 5.73 -2.06
N GLN A 23 -18.72 5.95 -3.11
CA GLN A 23 -20.17 6.01 -3.00
C GLN A 23 -20.75 4.66 -2.55
N HIS A 24 -20.27 3.55 -3.11
CA HIS A 24 -20.70 2.20 -2.69
C HIS A 24 -20.39 1.92 -1.23
N MET A 25 -19.21 2.30 -0.75
CA MET A 25 -18.84 2.12 0.66
C MET A 25 -19.78 2.90 1.58
N LYS A 26 -20.18 4.09 1.19
CA LYS A 26 -21.14 4.92 1.92
C LYS A 26 -22.54 4.28 1.90
N ASP A 27 -23.04 3.93 0.72
CA ASP A 27 -24.41 3.46 0.56
C ASP A 27 -24.65 2.06 1.17
N ILE A 28 -23.65 1.18 1.06
CA ILE A 28 -23.78 -0.22 1.48
C ILE A 28 -23.40 -0.40 2.96
N LEU A 29 -22.32 0.27 3.41
CA LEU A 29 -21.74 0.04 4.72
C LEU A 29 -21.77 1.26 5.64
N GLY A 30 -22.20 2.42 5.14
CA GLY A 30 -22.19 3.66 5.92
C GLY A 30 -20.78 4.18 6.22
N LEU A 31 -19.78 3.75 5.45
CA LEU A 31 -18.39 4.14 5.66
C LEU A 31 -17.99 5.33 4.78
N ASP A 32 -17.31 6.28 5.39
CA ASP A 32 -16.67 7.40 4.71
C ASP A 32 -15.15 7.23 4.72
N PRO A 33 -14.43 7.87 3.77
CA PRO A 33 -12.98 7.92 3.84
C PRO A 33 -12.50 8.49 5.18
N SER A 34 -11.46 7.90 5.75
CA SER A 34 -10.88 8.35 7.02
C SER A 34 -10.04 9.61 6.89
N LEU A 35 -9.55 9.88 5.67
CA LEU A 35 -8.73 11.04 5.32
C LEU A 35 -9.14 11.54 3.92
N PRO A 36 -8.78 12.79 3.56
CA PRO A 36 -8.89 13.24 2.18
C PRO A 36 -8.10 12.36 1.22
N ASP A 37 -8.58 12.21 -0.01
CA ASP A 37 -7.86 11.49 -1.04
C ASP A 37 -6.49 12.13 -1.27
N GLU A 38 -5.48 11.30 -1.53
CA GLU A 38 -4.12 11.73 -1.81
C GLU A 38 -3.66 11.23 -3.17
N THR A 39 -3.06 12.12 -3.97
CA THR A 39 -2.43 11.72 -5.23
C THR A 39 -0.92 11.60 -5.02
N VAL A 40 -0.39 10.42 -5.31
CA VAL A 40 1.06 10.13 -5.29
C VAL A 40 1.53 10.16 -6.74
N GLU A 41 2.08 11.29 -7.14
CA GLU A 41 2.38 11.61 -8.55
C GLU A 41 3.37 10.63 -9.19
N ASP A 42 4.45 10.29 -8.49
CA ASP A 42 5.48 9.39 -9.01
C ASP A 42 4.99 7.93 -9.14
N GLN A 43 3.90 7.58 -8.47
CA GLN A 43 3.26 6.28 -8.58
C GLN A 43 2.06 6.28 -9.53
N HIS A 44 1.66 7.43 -10.07
CA HIS A 44 0.49 7.61 -10.93
C HIS A 44 -0.80 7.07 -10.33
N VAL A 45 -1.02 7.36 -9.05
CA VAL A 45 -2.15 6.83 -8.30
C VAL A 45 -2.79 7.89 -7.41
N THR A 46 -4.11 7.85 -7.30
CA THR A 46 -4.86 8.52 -6.23
C THR A 46 -5.37 7.46 -5.26
N THR A 47 -5.14 7.68 -3.97
CA THR A 47 -5.53 6.75 -2.92
C THR A 47 -6.64 7.32 -2.04
N SER A 48 -7.52 6.44 -1.59
CA SER A 48 -8.54 6.76 -0.61
C SER A 48 -8.52 5.70 0.48
N PHE A 49 -8.28 6.12 1.72
CA PHE A 49 -8.19 5.23 2.87
C PHE A 49 -9.49 5.19 3.66
N PHE A 50 -9.91 3.97 4.00
CA PHE A 50 -11.03 3.69 4.88
C PHE A 50 -10.54 2.92 6.10
N LYS A 51 -10.79 3.48 7.29
CA LYS A 51 -10.42 2.88 8.56
C LYS A 51 -11.68 2.39 9.26
N PRO A 52 -12.02 1.09 9.14
CA PRO A 52 -13.26 0.57 9.72
C PRO A 52 -13.32 0.61 11.25
N SER A 53 -12.16 0.69 11.89
CA SER A 53 -12.05 0.73 13.35
C SER A 53 -11.23 1.95 13.80
N PRO A 54 -11.59 2.58 14.93
CA PRO A 54 -10.82 3.70 15.47
C PRO A 54 -9.46 3.29 16.08
N GLN A 55 -9.19 2.00 16.22
CA GLN A 55 -7.92 1.51 16.78
C GLN A 55 -6.77 1.80 15.82
N THR A 56 -5.65 2.32 16.34
CA THR A 56 -4.48 2.74 15.53
C THR A 56 -3.82 1.59 14.78
N GLU A 57 -3.92 0.37 15.28
CA GLU A 57 -3.33 -0.82 14.65
C GLU A 57 -4.35 -1.65 13.85
N ALA A 58 -5.57 -1.13 13.69
CA ALA A 58 -6.55 -1.78 12.84
C ALA A 58 -6.15 -1.67 11.38
N CYS A 59 -6.31 -2.76 10.64
CA CYS A 59 -6.07 -2.80 9.21
C CYS A 59 -6.98 -1.80 8.47
N GLU A 60 -6.42 -1.00 7.59
CA GLU A 60 -7.16 -0.08 6.73
C GLU A 60 -7.41 -0.69 5.36
N LEU A 61 -8.42 -0.21 4.66
CA LEU A 61 -8.62 -0.46 3.24
C LEU A 61 -8.09 0.76 2.47
N GLU A 62 -7.21 0.50 1.51
CA GLU A 62 -6.73 1.52 0.58
C GLU A 62 -7.30 1.25 -0.80
N PHE A 63 -8.16 2.14 -1.30
CA PHE A 63 -8.62 2.06 -2.68
C PHE A 63 -7.71 2.91 -3.56
N LEU A 64 -7.26 2.31 -4.67
CA LEU A 64 -6.26 2.88 -5.58
C LEU A 64 -6.87 3.08 -6.95
N GLY A 65 -6.93 4.32 -7.39
CA GLY A 65 -7.33 4.69 -8.75
C GLY A 65 -6.13 5.19 -9.55
N SER A 66 -5.96 4.70 -10.78
CA SER A 66 -4.89 5.19 -11.65
C SER A 66 -5.16 6.61 -12.12
N THR A 67 -4.12 7.47 -12.12
CA THR A 67 -4.22 8.82 -12.68
C THR A 67 -3.90 8.85 -14.18
N THR A 68 -3.38 7.73 -14.73
CA THR A 68 -3.04 7.60 -16.15
C THR A 68 -3.58 6.29 -16.73
N PRO A 69 -3.88 6.24 -18.04
CA PRO A 69 -4.40 5.00 -18.67
C PRO A 69 -3.43 3.81 -18.63
N ASP A 70 -2.15 4.06 -18.47
CA ASP A 70 -1.07 3.07 -18.50
C ASP A 70 -0.29 2.96 -17.19
N GLY A 71 -0.77 3.59 -16.13
CA GLY A 71 -0.16 3.51 -14.80
C GLY A 71 -0.19 2.09 -14.22
N PRO A 72 0.59 1.83 -13.15
CA PRO A 72 0.68 0.49 -12.55
C PRO A 72 -0.66 -0.12 -12.15
N ILE A 73 -1.56 0.69 -11.59
CA ILE A 73 -2.89 0.24 -11.17
C ILE A 73 -3.77 -0.09 -12.38
N ALA A 74 -3.76 0.75 -13.42
CA ALA A 74 -4.50 0.48 -14.65
C ALA A 74 -4.01 -0.81 -15.30
N ARG A 75 -2.69 -1.01 -15.37
CA ARG A 75 -2.10 -2.25 -15.92
C ARG A 75 -2.45 -3.48 -15.10
N PHE A 76 -2.45 -3.36 -13.77
CA PHE A 76 -2.88 -4.46 -12.91
C PHE A 76 -4.31 -4.89 -13.23
N ILE A 77 -5.24 -3.95 -13.32
CA ILE A 77 -6.64 -4.24 -13.61
C ILE A 77 -6.77 -4.95 -14.97
N GLU A 78 -6.17 -4.40 -16.02
CA GLU A 78 -6.35 -4.90 -17.38
C GLU A 78 -5.59 -6.20 -17.65
N LYS A 79 -4.34 -6.33 -17.17
CA LYS A 79 -3.46 -7.46 -17.51
C LYS A 79 -3.44 -8.57 -16.48
N SER A 80 -3.63 -8.25 -15.21
CA SER A 80 -3.52 -9.23 -14.13
C SER A 80 -4.85 -9.60 -13.50
N ASN A 81 -5.90 -8.80 -13.68
CA ASN A 81 -7.18 -9.01 -13.02
C ASN A 81 -8.39 -9.06 -13.99
N GLY A 82 -8.15 -9.30 -15.26
CA GLY A 82 -9.23 -9.49 -16.24
C GLY A 82 -10.14 -8.29 -16.44
N GLY A 83 -9.61 -7.07 -16.29
CA GLY A 83 -10.38 -5.82 -16.42
C GLY A 83 -11.27 -5.50 -15.22
N LYS A 84 -11.10 -6.15 -14.08
CA LYS A 84 -11.94 -6.02 -12.89
C LYS A 84 -11.19 -5.37 -11.74
N ASN A 85 -11.93 -4.69 -10.85
CA ASN A 85 -11.42 -4.30 -9.54
C ASN A 85 -10.95 -5.52 -8.77
N GLY A 86 -9.92 -5.37 -7.94
CA GLY A 86 -9.43 -6.49 -7.15
C GLY A 86 -8.31 -6.13 -6.18
N PHE A 87 -7.99 -7.07 -5.32
CA PHE A 87 -6.88 -6.93 -4.38
C PHE A 87 -5.57 -6.85 -5.15
N GLN A 88 -4.77 -5.83 -4.85
CA GLN A 88 -3.51 -5.57 -5.54
C GLN A 88 -2.31 -5.85 -4.65
N HIS A 89 -2.35 -5.41 -3.39
CA HIS A 89 -1.24 -5.64 -2.45
C HIS A 89 -1.72 -5.72 -1.00
N VAL A 90 -0.84 -6.26 -0.16
CA VAL A 90 -0.96 -6.22 1.30
C VAL A 90 0.25 -5.47 1.84
N ALA A 91 0.04 -4.51 2.72
CA ALA A 91 1.10 -3.78 3.39
C ALA A 91 1.29 -4.26 4.82
N LEU A 92 2.54 -4.56 5.16
CA LEU A 92 2.95 -4.90 6.52
C LEU A 92 3.68 -3.72 7.14
N ARG A 93 3.21 -3.29 8.31
CA ARG A 93 3.90 -2.24 9.06
C ARG A 93 5.12 -2.82 9.75
N VAL A 94 6.25 -2.16 9.59
CA VAL A 94 7.51 -2.51 10.25
C VAL A 94 7.97 -1.35 11.15
N ASP A 95 8.74 -1.67 12.16
CA ASP A 95 9.30 -0.67 13.08
C ASP A 95 10.53 0.04 12.49
N ASP A 96 11.27 -0.62 11.59
CA ASP A 96 12.48 -0.07 10.95
C ASP A 96 12.61 -0.64 9.54
N ILE A 97 12.22 0.13 8.54
CA ILE A 97 12.25 -0.32 7.15
C ILE A 97 13.67 -0.46 6.60
N GLU A 98 14.63 0.35 7.06
CA GLU A 98 16.02 0.21 6.61
C GLU A 98 16.65 -1.06 7.11
N ALA A 99 16.45 -1.37 8.39
CA ALA A 99 16.90 -2.64 8.96
C ALA A 99 16.24 -3.84 8.28
N CYS A 100 14.93 -3.71 7.99
CA CYS A 100 14.19 -4.75 7.27
C CYS A 100 14.78 -5.00 5.88
N LEU A 101 14.96 -3.94 5.09
CA LEU A 101 15.51 -4.05 3.74
C LEU A 101 16.94 -4.60 3.73
N ALA A 102 17.77 -4.20 4.70
CA ALA A 102 19.13 -4.74 4.85
C ALA A 102 19.12 -6.24 5.12
N ASP A 103 18.26 -6.70 6.01
CA ASP A 103 18.11 -8.13 6.34
C ASP A 103 17.61 -8.93 5.12
N LEU A 104 16.61 -8.42 4.41
CA LEU A 104 16.07 -9.09 3.23
C LEU A 104 17.11 -9.17 2.09
N GLN A 105 17.90 -8.11 1.90
CA GLN A 105 19.00 -8.14 0.91
C GLN A 105 20.08 -9.13 1.28
N ALA A 106 20.45 -9.22 2.56
CA ALA A 106 21.41 -10.20 3.06
C ALA A 106 20.94 -11.66 2.85
N LYS A 107 19.63 -11.87 2.88
CA LYS A 107 18.99 -13.16 2.59
C LYS A 107 18.71 -13.39 1.10
N GLU A 108 19.12 -12.47 0.25
CA GLU A 108 18.91 -12.53 -1.21
C GLU A 108 17.42 -12.64 -1.60
N VAL A 109 16.52 -12.08 -0.79
CA VAL A 109 15.09 -12.04 -1.11
C VAL A 109 14.85 -11.13 -2.30
N PRO A 110 14.08 -11.58 -3.31
CA PRO A 110 13.75 -10.73 -4.46
C PRO A 110 12.96 -9.49 -4.03
N LEU A 111 13.49 -8.30 -4.34
CA LEU A 111 12.89 -7.01 -4.01
C LEU A 111 12.59 -6.22 -5.29
N ILE A 112 11.47 -5.52 -5.34
CA ILE A 112 11.22 -4.47 -6.33
C ILE A 112 12.00 -3.23 -5.93
N ASP A 113 11.89 -2.83 -4.65
CA ASP A 113 12.59 -1.67 -4.11
C ASP A 113 13.69 -2.12 -3.14
N LYS A 114 14.94 -1.81 -3.47
CA LYS A 114 16.09 -2.07 -2.59
C LYS A 114 16.28 -0.98 -1.53
N LYS A 115 15.69 0.19 -1.78
CA LYS A 115 15.65 1.33 -0.86
C LYS A 115 14.20 1.79 -0.74
N TRP A 116 13.85 2.32 0.43
CA TRP A 116 12.52 2.87 0.62
C TRP A 116 12.32 4.14 -0.22
N ARG A 117 11.08 4.42 -0.50
CA ARG A 117 10.60 5.66 -1.12
C ARG A 117 9.40 6.19 -0.35
N VAL A 118 9.05 7.44 -0.58
CA VAL A 118 7.89 8.06 0.09
C VAL A 118 6.61 7.59 -0.58
N GLY A 119 5.69 7.07 0.22
CA GLY A 119 4.36 6.67 -0.21
C GLY A 119 3.28 7.57 0.39
N ALA A 120 2.03 7.12 0.30
CA ALA A 120 0.89 7.82 0.85
C ALA A 120 1.05 8.12 2.34
N GLY A 121 0.56 9.27 2.79
CA GLY A 121 0.66 9.69 4.18
C GLY A 121 2.08 10.02 4.64
N GLY A 122 3.03 10.18 3.72
CA GLY A 122 4.43 10.43 4.04
C GLY A 122 5.16 9.21 4.61
N CYS A 123 4.57 8.02 4.55
CA CYS A 123 5.22 6.79 4.99
C CYS A 123 6.43 6.45 4.14
N HIS A 124 7.40 5.74 4.70
CA HIS A 124 8.48 5.13 3.93
C HIS A 124 8.05 3.74 3.53
N ILE A 125 8.06 3.46 2.23
CA ILE A 125 7.57 2.20 1.67
C ILE A 125 8.59 1.52 0.78
N ALA A 126 8.47 0.19 0.67
CA ALA A 126 9.23 -0.62 -0.28
C ALA A 126 8.44 -1.89 -0.60
N PHE A 127 8.51 -2.35 -1.85
CA PHE A 127 7.82 -3.57 -2.27
C PHE A 127 8.78 -4.75 -2.42
N LEU A 128 8.36 -5.92 -1.93
CA LEU A 128 8.97 -7.19 -2.30
C LEU A 128 8.48 -7.59 -3.68
N HIS A 129 9.34 -8.26 -4.44
CA HIS A 129 8.93 -8.86 -5.71
C HIS A 129 8.01 -10.06 -5.45
N PRO A 130 6.92 -10.23 -6.23
CA PRO A 130 6.00 -11.37 -6.04
C PRO A 130 6.66 -12.75 -6.10
N LYS A 131 7.84 -12.87 -6.72
CA LYS A 131 8.63 -14.12 -6.70
C LYS A 131 9.02 -14.57 -5.30
N ALA A 132 9.08 -13.64 -4.33
CA ALA A 132 9.47 -13.97 -2.95
C ALA A 132 8.39 -14.79 -2.23
N THR A 133 7.11 -14.43 -2.41
CA THR A 133 6.01 -14.99 -1.62
C THR A 133 4.77 -15.36 -2.44
N GLY A 134 4.75 -15.04 -3.72
CA GLY A 134 3.55 -15.18 -4.56
C GLY A 134 2.57 -14.01 -4.45
N LEU A 135 2.83 -13.07 -3.55
CA LEU A 135 2.01 -11.89 -3.32
C LEU A 135 2.82 -10.63 -3.54
N LEU A 136 2.15 -9.54 -3.93
CA LEU A 136 2.75 -8.21 -3.86
C LEU A 136 2.67 -7.71 -2.42
N LEU A 137 3.78 -7.76 -1.70
CA LEU A 137 3.89 -7.29 -0.33
C LEU A 137 4.57 -5.93 -0.28
N GLU A 138 3.96 -4.99 0.40
CA GLU A 138 4.52 -3.70 0.74
C GLU A 138 5.03 -3.74 2.18
N LEU A 139 6.21 -3.18 2.40
CA LEU A 139 6.70 -2.83 3.73
C LEU A 139 6.42 -1.35 3.94
N THR A 140 5.91 -0.98 5.09
CA THR A 140 5.63 0.42 5.40
C THR A 140 6.09 0.78 6.81
N GLU A 141 6.86 1.86 6.91
CA GLU A 141 7.21 2.50 8.18
C GLU A 141 6.46 3.81 8.27
N ARG A 142 5.68 3.97 9.32
CA ARG A 142 4.90 5.19 9.56
C ARG A 142 5.81 6.35 9.98
N PRO A 143 5.41 7.62 9.73
CA PRO A 143 6.17 8.79 10.19
C PRO A 143 6.52 8.71 11.67
N GLY A 144 7.75 9.07 12.01
CA GLY A 144 8.29 8.99 13.37
C GLY A 144 9.15 7.74 13.63
N GLY A 145 9.20 6.81 12.71
CA GLY A 145 10.09 5.65 12.81
C GLY A 145 11.56 5.99 12.59
N PRO A 146 12.47 5.02 12.81
CA PRO A 146 13.93 5.24 12.74
C PRO A 146 14.43 5.78 11.40
N SER A 147 13.85 5.37 10.27
CA SER A 147 14.28 5.82 8.95
C SER A 147 14.05 7.32 8.71
N PHE A 148 13.17 7.95 9.51
CA PHE A 148 12.88 9.38 9.42
C PHE A 148 13.90 10.27 10.15
N ASN A 149 14.75 9.68 10.97
CA ASN A 149 15.70 10.39 11.82
C ASN A 149 17.13 10.43 11.26
N LYS A 150 17.29 9.99 10.02
CA LYS A 150 18.59 9.89 9.36
C LYS A 150 18.80 10.94 8.31
#